data_4384ffa3df9b5895eeeb560b37610556
#
_entry.id   4384ffa3df9b5895eeeb560b37610556
#
_cell.length_a   1.000
_cell.length_b   1.000
_cell.length_c   1.000
_cell.angle_alpha   90.00
_cell.angle_beta   90.00
_cell.angle_gamma   90.00
#
_symmetry.space_group_name_H-M   'P 1'
#
loop_
_entity.id
_entity.type
_entity.pdbx_description
1 polymer ?
#
loop_
_entity_poly.entity_id
_entity_poly.type
_entity_poly.pdbx_seq_one_letter_code
_entity_poly.pdbx_strand_id
1 'polypeptide(L)' 'MNIQDEIAALEAEIAAANARIAKANAEAEASKRKAEEYSSRASKVEAEVLKLISAPNFPEMERQRILAKMRASKNN' A
#
# COMPACT_ATOMS: atom_id res chain seq x y z
N MET A 1 -47.56 -12.65 -7.65
CA MET A 1 -46.66 -11.93 -6.78
C MET A 1 -47.09 -10.47 -6.67
N ASN A 2 -47.09 -9.93 -5.46
CA ASN A 2 -47.51 -8.59 -5.18
C ASN A 2 -46.39 -7.60 -5.55
N ILE A 3 -46.74 -6.43 -6.07
CA ILE A 3 -45.79 -5.37 -6.40
C ILE A 3 -44.98 -4.95 -5.16
N GLN A 4 -45.64 -4.89 -4.00
CA GLN A 4 -44.95 -4.51 -2.75
C GLN A 4 -43.91 -5.54 -2.34
N ASP A 5 -44.16 -6.82 -2.61
CA ASP A 5 -43.20 -7.89 -2.34
C ASP A 5 -41.97 -7.77 -3.28
N GLU A 6 -42.21 -7.40 -4.53
CA GLU A 6 -41.12 -7.16 -5.49
C GLU A 6 -40.28 -5.97 -5.09
N ILE A 7 -40.93 -4.88 -4.63
CA ILE A 7 -40.22 -3.69 -4.16
C ILE A 7 -39.37 -4.00 -2.93
N ALA A 8 -39.91 -4.77 -1.99
CA ALA A 8 -39.19 -5.16 -0.79
C ALA A 8 -37.97 -6.02 -1.13
N ALA A 9 -38.10 -6.94 -2.11
CA ALA A 9 -36.99 -7.76 -2.55
C ALA A 9 -35.89 -6.92 -3.21
N LEU A 10 -36.28 -5.94 -4.04
CA LEU A 10 -35.32 -5.03 -4.68
C LEU A 10 -34.62 -4.14 -3.68
N GLU A 11 -35.35 -3.64 -2.69
CA GLU A 11 -34.77 -2.84 -1.61
C GLU A 11 -33.73 -3.64 -0.83
N ALA A 12 -34.04 -4.91 -0.54
CA ALA A 12 -33.10 -5.80 0.15
C ALA A 12 -31.83 -6.03 -0.70
N GLU A 13 -31.97 -6.19 -2.01
CA GLU A 13 -30.83 -6.34 -2.92
C GLU A 13 -29.98 -5.08 -2.95
N ILE A 14 -30.61 -3.91 -2.98
CA ILE A 14 -29.90 -2.63 -2.95
C ILE A 14 -29.13 -2.49 -1.64
N ALA A 15 -29.74 -2.81 -0.50
CA ALA A 15 -29.09 -2.73 0.80
C ALA A 15 -27.87 -3.67 0.85
N ALA A 16 -28.01 -4.90 0.34
CA ALA A 16 -26.91 -5.85 0.30
C ALA A 16 -25.78 -5.37 -0.60
N ALA A 17 -26.12 -4.81 -1.76
CA ALA A 17 -25.11 -4.26 -2.68
C ALA A 17 -24.37 -3.08 -2.05
N ASN A 18 -25.09 -2.20 -1.38
CA ASN A 18 -24.49 -1.06 -0.69
C ASN A 18 -23.54 -1.50 0.43
N ALA A 19 -23.93 -2.54 1.17
CA ALA A 19 -23.08 -3.10 2.22
C ALA A 19 -21.77 -3.66 1.66
N ARG A 20 -21.84 -4.34 0.50
CA ARG A 20 -20.66 -4.87 -0.17
C ARG A 20 -19.76 -3.76 -0.67
N ILE A 21 -20.33 -2.70 -1.21
CA ILE A 21 -19.57 -1.53 -1.68
C ILE A 21 -18.86 -0.86 -0.50
N ALA A 22 -19.55 -0.67 0.61
CA ALA A 22 -18.97 -0.06 1.81
C ALA A 22 -17.77 -0.89 2.33
N LYS A 23 -17.94 -2.22 2.35
CA LYS A 23 -16.88 -3.13 2.78
C LYS A 23 -15.67 -3.06 1.85
N ALA A 24 -15.92 -3.09 0.53
CA ALA A 24 -14.85 -3.00 -0.46
C ALA A 24 -14.09 -1.68 -0.34
N ASN A 25 -14.80 -0.58 -0.13
CA ASN A 25 -14.18 0.73 0.05
C ASN A 25 -13.33 0.78 1.32
N ALA A 26 -13.79 0.20 2.41
CA ALA A 26 -13.04 0.14 3.67
C ALA A 26 -11.75 -0.67 3.49
N GLU A 27 -11.83 -1.82 2.79
CA GLU A 27 -10.67 -2.65 2.51
C GLU A 27 -9.65 -1.94 1.61
N ALA A 28 -10.15 -1.20 0.61
CA ALA A 28 -9.28 -0.42 -0.28
C ALA A 28 -8.54 0.68 0.49
N GLU A 29 -9.23 1.37 1.39
CA GLU A 29 -8.62 2.41 2.23
C GLU A 29 -7.57 1.83 3.17
N ALA A 30 -7.85 0.65 3.76
CA ALA A 30 -6.90 -0.01 4.65
C ALA A 30 -5.64 -0.44 3.88
N SER A 31 -5.81 -0.97 2.66
CA SER A 31 -4.68 -1.36 1.80
C SER A 31 -3.84 -0.15 1.41
N LYS A 32 -4.49 0.96 1.09
CA LYS A 32 -3.81 2.21 0.75
C LYS A 32 -2.97 2.71 1.91
N ARG A 33 -3.51 2.68 3.13
CA ARG A 33 -2.76 3.10 4.33
C ARG A 33 -1.55 2.23 4.58
N LYS A 34 -1.69 0.91 4.42
CA LYS A 34 -0.56 -0.02 4.56
C LYS A 34 0.53 0.27 3.54
N ALA A 35 0.15 0.52 2.29
CA ALA A 35 1.11 0.85 1.24
C ALA A 35 1.86 2.14 1.58
N GLU A 36 1.17 3.15 2.09
CA GLU A 36 1.78 4.42 2.50
C GLU A 36 2.74 4.22 3.68
N GLU A 37 2.37 3.37 4.65
CA GLU A 37 3.25 3.05 5.78
C GLU A 37 4.51 2.34 5.33
N TYR A 38 4.40 1.35 4.44
CA TYR A 38 5.55 0.63 3.93
C TYR A 38 6.47 1.56 3.13
N SER A 39 5.89 2.44 2.31
CA SER A 39 6.64 3.42 1.54
C SER A 39 7.40 4.37 2.47
N SER A 40 6.75 4.85 3.52
CA SER A 40 7.37 5.73 4.51
C SER A 40 8.52 5.05 5.23
N ARG A 41 8.34 3.79 5.65
CA ARG A 41 9.40 3.00 6.30
C ARG A 41 10.57 2.77 5.37
N ALA A 42 10.29 2.42 4.12
CA ALA A 42 11.34 2.21 3.12
C ALA A 42 12.17 3.47 2.90
N SER A 43 11.50 4.63 2.84
CA SER A 43 12.19 5.91 2.70
C SER A 43 13.10 6.23 3.89
N LYS A 44 12.64 5.92 5.10
CA LYS A 44 13.43 6.13 6.31
C LYS A 44 14.67 5.24 6.34
N VAL A 45 14.49 3.95 6.02
CA VAL A 45 15.61 2.99 5.98
C VAL A 45 16.61 3.41 4.91
N GLU A 46 16.13 3.82 3.74
CA GLU A 46 16.99 4.30 2.66
C GLU A 46 17.83 5.50 3.11
N ALA A 47 17.20 6.46 3.80
CA ALA A 47 17.90 7.63 4.31
C ALA A 47 18.98 7.24 5.33
N GLU A 48 18.69 6.29 6.21
CA GLU A 48 19.65 5.81 7.20
C GLU A 48 20.83 5.10 6.52
N VAL A 49 20.54 4.26 5.52
CA VAL A 49 21.58 3.55 4.77
C VAL A 49 22.49 4.55 4.04
N LEU A 50 21.90 5.56 3.37
CA LEU A 50 22.68 6.58 2.68
C LEU A 50 23.59 7.35 3.65
N LYS A 51 23.11 7.62 4.84
CA LYS A 51 23.90 8.29 5.87
C LYS A 51 25.10 7.43 6.30
N LEU A 52 24.87 6.14 6.50
CA LEU A 52 25.93 5.21 6.90
C LEU A 52 27.00 5.05 5.83
N ILE A 53 26.61 4.84 4.58
CA ILE A 53 27.56 4.60 3.48
C ILE A 53 28.27 5.88 3.04
N SER A 54 27.82 7.06 3.51
CA SER A 54 28.47 8.34 3.23
C SER A 54 29.66 8.61 4.16
N ALA A 55 29.88 7.76 5.18
CA ALA A 55 31.03 7.91 6.08
C ALA A 55 32.33 7.82 5.30
N PRO A 56 33.34 8.68 5.58
CA PRO A 56 34.58 8.72 4.82
C PRO A 56 35.36 7.41 4.83
N ASN A 57 35.24 6.62 5.89
CA ASN A 57 35.95 5.36 6.05
C ASN A 57 35.16 4.13 5.58
N PHE A 58 34.00 4.33 4.98
CA PHE A 58 33.17 3.22 4.46
C PHE A 58 33.82 2.65 3.20
N PRO A 59 33.96 1.30 3.09
CA PRO A 59 34.58 0.68 1.91
C PRO A 59 33.83 1.01 0.62
N GLU A 60 34.57 1.51 -0.37
CA GLU A 60 33.97 1.97 -1.63
C GLU A 60 33.28 0.86 -2.41
N MET A 61 33.84 -0.34 -2.43
CA MET A 61 33.24 -1.45 -3.16
C MET A 61 31.88 -1.82 -2.59
N GLU A 62 31.77 -1.81 -1.26
CA GLU A 62 30.51 -2.12 -0.59
C GLU A 62 29.50 -0.99 -0.78
N ARG A 63 29.98 0.24 -0.79
CA ARG A 63 29.11 1.40 -1.07
C ARG A 63 28.46 1.26 -2.43
N GLN A 64 29.23 0.92 -3.46
CA GLN A 64 28.71 0.74 -4.81
C GLN A 64 27.73 -0.42 -4.91
N ARG A 65 28.00 -1.52 -4.18
CA ARG A 65 27.10 -2.66 -4.13
C ARG A 65 25.75 -2.27 -3.52
N ILE A 66 25.77 -1.55 -2.40
CA ILE A 66 24.54 -1.12 -1.71
C ILE A 66 23.75 -0.15 -2.60
N LEU A 67 24.41 0.82 -3.21
CA LEU A 67 23.77 1.78 -4.10
C LEU A 67 23.12 1.07 -5.30
N ALA A 68 23.79 0.07 -5.84
CA ALA A 68 23.25 -0.71 -6.95
C ALA A 68 21.97 -1.46 -6.54
N LYS A 69 21.97 -2.06 -5.35
CA LYS A 69 20.79 -2.76 -4.83
C LYS A 69 19.64 -1.81 -4.60
N MET A 70 19.90 -0.63 -4.07
CA MET A 70 18.87 0.39 -3.85
C MET A 70 18.27 0.84 -5.16
N ARG A 71 19.10 1.03 -6.18
CA ARG A 71 18.66 1.44 -7.52
C ARG A 71 17.79 0.37 -8.16
N ALA A 72 18.19 -0.90 -8.05
CA ALA A 72 17.45 -2.03 -8.59
C ALA A 72 16.08 -2.17 -7.91
N SER A 73 16.03 -1.93 -6.60
CA SER A 73 14.79 -1.97 -5.83
C SER A 73 13.78 -0.92 -6.30
N LYS A 74 14.26 0.28 -6.64
CA LYS A 74 13.40 1.37 -7.12
C LYS A 74 12.84 1.11 -8.52
N ASN A 75 13.55 0.33 -9.33
CA ASN A 75 13.15 0.08 -10.71
C ASN A 75 12.16 -1.08 -10.86
N ASN A 76 11.79 -1.73 -9.77
CA ASN A 76 10.75 -2.77 -9.76
C ASN A 76 9.38 -2.15 -9.40
#